data_e5bff710ee45ae7d1f263b4bf7f17dc2
#
_entry.id   e5bff710ee45ae7d1f263b4bf7f17dc2
#
_cell.length_a   1.000
_cell.length_b   1.000
_cell.length_c   1.000
_cell.angle_alpha   90.00
_cell.angle_beta   90.00
_cell.angle_gamma   90.00
#
_symmetry.space_group_name_H-M   'P 1'
#
loop_
_entity.id
_entity.type
_entity.pdbx_description
1 polymer ?
#
loop_
_entity_poly.entity_id
_entity_poly.type
_entity_poly.pdbx_seq_one_letter_code
_entity_poly.pdbx_strand_id
1 'polypeptide(L)'
;MKTIAIAGYSGSGKTTLIEKIIPCLVNAGHIVSLIKHAHHEFDIDQPGKDSWRHRHAGATEVMVSSSNRWAMMHELRGGSEPTLDEQLAHFAPCDVVIVEGWKHHAMPKIEVHRKLSDKPLLFPDDVNVVAIATDENLATKLPQFHLDDAAGVAQFIVTYLGLRQPAIRAVK
;
A
#
# COMPACT_ATOMS: atom_id res chain seq x y z
N MET A 1 -8.77 12.02 1.33
CA MET A 1 -7.79 10.93 1.25
C MET A 1 -7.83 10.38 -0.17
N LYS A 2 -6.69 10.25 -0.83
CA LYS A 2 -6.58 9.68 -2.18
C LYS A 2 -5.95 8.29 -2.08
N THR A 3 -6.26 7.39 -3.03
CA THR A 3 -5.76 6.01 -2.99
C THR A 3 -5.11 5.64 -4.32
N ILE A 4 -4.04 4.85 -4.27
CA ILE A 4 -3.41 4.24 -5.44
C ILE A 4 -2.86 2.86 -5.05
N ALA A 5 -3.08 1.86 -5.89
CA ALA A 5 -2.51 0.54 -5.66
C ALA A 5 -1.11 0.40 -6.30
N ILE A 6 -0.27 -0.39 -5.65
CA ILE A 6 0.95 -0.96 -6.23
C ILE A 6 0.68 -2.44 -6.43
N ALA A 7 0.45 -2.82 -7.68
CA ALA A 7 -0.01 -4.16 -8.05
C ALA A 7 1.08 -4.94 -8.81
N GLY A 8 0.95 -6.24 -8.87
CA GLY A 8 1.89 -7.15 -9.53
C GLY A 8 1.97 -8.48 -8.81
N TYR A 9 2.56 -9.46 -9.43
CA TYR A 9 2.67 -10.81 -8.87
C TYR A 9 3.68 -10.88 -7.72
N SER A 10 3.63 -11.97 -6.95
CA SER A 10 4.62 -12.21 -5.89
C SER A 10 6.04 -12.20 -6.47
N GLY A 11 6.97 -11.58 -5.76
CA GLY A 11 8.37 -11.45 -6.21
C GLY A 11 8.63 -10.34 -7.23
N SER A 12 7.62 -9.59 -7.70
CA SER A 12 7.84 -8.50 -8.68
C SER A 12 8.63 -7.29 -8.12
N GLY A 13 8.75 -7.15 -6.79
CA GLY A 13 9.47 -6.05 -6.17
C GLY A 13 8.57 -4.93 -5.61
N LYS A 14 7.26 -5.16 -5.48
CA LYS A 14 6.30 -4.17 -4.94
C LYS A 14 6.76 -3.58 -3.62
N THR A 15 7.03 -4.43 -2.63
CA THR A 15 7.45 -3.98 -1.29
C THR A 15 8.71 -3.13 -1.36
N THR A 16 9.73 -3.57 -2.13
CA THR A 16 10.98 -2.82 -2.32
C THR A 16 10.74 -1.45 -2.96
N LEU A 17 9.85 -1.37 -3.95
CA LEU A 17 9.50 -0.09 -4.58
C LEU A 17 8.74 0.81 -3.61
N ILE A 18 7.77 0.28 -2.85
CA ILE A 18 6.99 1.02 -1.85
C ILE A 18 7.91 1.60 -0.77
N GLU A 19 8.86 0.81 -0.26
CA GLU A 19 9.85 1.26 0.74
C GLU A 19 10.68 2.46 0.26
N LYS A 20 10.89 2.59 -1.06
CA LYS A 20 11.59 3.73 -1.68
C LYS A 20 10.64 4.90 -2.00
N ILE A 21 9.39 4.64 -2.38
CA ILE A 21 8.40 5.67 -2.71
C ILE A 21 7.97 6.44 -1.46
N ILE A 22 7.72 5.75 -0.34
CA ILE A 22 7.24 6.37 0.90
C ILE A 22 8.15 7.52 1.34
N PRO A 23 9.48 7.37 1.46
CA PRO A 23 10.35 8.49 1.80
C PRO A 23 10.28 9.65 0.81
N CYS A 24 10.13 9.40 -0.48
CA CYS A 24 10.00 10.45 -1.48
C CYS A 24 8.73 11.30 -1.24
N LEU A 25 7.59 10.66 -0.98
CA LEU A 25 6.33 11.34 -0.68
C LEU A 25 6.38 12.08 0.67
N VAL A 26 6.95 11.46 1.70
CA VAL A 26 7.09 12.05 3.04
C VAL A 26 8.01 13.27 3.00
N ASN A 27 9.15 13.19 2.30
CA ASN A 27 10.08 14.31 2.12
C ASN A 27 9.45 15.45 1.30
N ALA A 28 8.50 15.14 0.41
CA ALA A 28 7.68 16.14 -0.26
C ALA A 28 6.59 16.74 0.64
N GLY A 29 6.48 16.31 1.90
CA GLY A 29 5.59 16.83 2.93
C GLY A 29 4.21 16.17 2.97
N HIS A 30 3.99 15.06 2.26
CA HIS A 30 2.72 14.33 2.28
C HIS A 30 2.62 13.38 3.47
N ILE A 31 1.42 13.24 4.02
CA ILE A 31 1.08 12.20 4.99
C ILE A 31 0.68 10.96 4.20
N VAL A 32 1.47 9.89 4.36
CA VAL A 32 1.31 8.63 3.65
C VAL A 32 0.85 7.54 4.61
N SER A 33 -0.19 6.82 4.25
CA SER A 33 -0.64 5.58 4.91
C SER A 33 -0.53 4.41 3.94
N LEU A 34 -0.52 3.20 4.47
CA LEU A 34 -0.36 1.97 3.68
C LEU A 34 -1.36 0.92 4.14
N ILE A 35 -2.02 0.26 3.18
CA ILE A 35 -2.71 -1.02 3.38
C ILE A 35 -1.92 -2.08 2.65
N LYS A 36 -1.64 -3.19 3.32
CA LYS A 36 -1.08 -4.39 2.69
C LYS A 36 -2.08 -5.52 2.80
N HIS A 37 -2.58 -5.99 1.65
CA HIS A 37 -3.41 -7.19 1.61
C HIS A 37 -2.53 -8.44 1.68
N ALA A 38 -2.72 -9.23 2.71
CA ALA A 38 -2.04 -10.51 2.89
C ALA A 38 -2.92 -11.65 2.31
N HIS A 39 -2.34 -12.50 1.47
CA HIS A 39 -3.04 -13.66 0.89
C HIS A 39 -3.00 -14.90 1.81
N HIS A 40 -2.30 -14.82 2.93
CA HIS A 40 -2.15 -15.90 3.91
C HIS A 40 -2.41 -15.33 5.30
N GLU A 41 -2.69 -16.21 6.24
CA GLU A 41 -2.75 -15.85 7.65
C GLU A 41 -1.47 -15.11 8.08
N PHE A 42 -1.65 -14.04 8.82
CA PHE A 42 -0.55 -13.26 9.38
C PHE A 42 -0.82 -12.98 10.86
N ASP A 43 0.22 -12.86 11.63
CA ASP A 43 0.16 -12.38 13.00
C ASP A 43 1.27 -11.32 13.19
N ILE A 44 0.87 -10.17 13.74
CA ILE A 44 1.81 -9.09 14.11
C ILE A 44 2.12 -9.12 15.59
N ASP A 45 1.47 -10.02 16.32
CA ASP A 45 1.62 -10.18 17.76
C ASP A 45 2.68 -11.24 18.08
N GLN A 46 3.20 -11.21 19.30
CA GLN A 46 4.19 -12.18 19.75
C GLN A 46 3.53 -13.26 20.62
N PRO A 47 3.63 -14.54 20.25
CA PRO A 47 3.09 -15.64 21.05
C PRO A 47 3.52 -15.57 22.51
N GLY A 48 2.54 -15.72 23.41
CA GLY A 48 2.75 -15.71 24.86
C GLY A 48 2.78 -14.33 25.52
N LYS A 49 2.78 -13.23 24.77
CA LYS A 49 2.62 -11.87 25.32
C LYS A 49 1.17 -11.61 25.71
N ASP A 50 0.94 -10.60 26.53
CA ASP A 50 -0.40 -10.33 27.08
C ASP A 50 -1.45 -10.06 26.01
N SER A 51 -1.13 -9.27 24.99
CA SER A 51 -2.04 -9.00 23.87
C SER A 51 -2.42 -10.29 23.11
N TRP A 52 -1.45 -11.15 22.83
CA TRP A 52 -1.68 -12.45 22.21
C TRP A 52 -2.59 -13.34 23.09
N ARG A 53 -2.34 -13.38 24.41
CA ARG A 53 -3.13 -14.16 25.37
C ARG A 53 -4.57 -13.64 25.43
N HIS A 54 -4.79 -12.32 25.41
CA HIS A 54 -6.14 -11.73 25.43
C HIS A 54 -6.92 -12.08 24.15
N ARG A 55 -6.30 -12.04 22.96
CA ARG A 55 -6.94 -12.47 21.71
C ARG A 55 -7.33 -13.96 21.77
N HIS A 56 -6.42 -14.82 22.22
CA HIS A 56 -6.67 -16.26 22.35
C HIS A 56 -7.69 -16.60 23.46
N ALA A 57 -7.83 -15.75 24.45
CA ALA A 57 -8.89 -15.87 25.48
C ALA A 57 -10.28 -15.47 24.96
N GLY A 58 -10.38 -14.90 23.74
CA GLY A 58 -11.66 -14.61 23.10
C GLY A 58 -11.96 -13.12 22.87
N ALA A 59 -11.04 -12.20 23.16
CA ALA A 59 -11.25 -10.78 22.85
C ALA A 59 -11.34 -10.57 21.33
N THR A 60 -12.40 -9.92 20.86
CA THR A 60 -12.59 -9.58 19.44
C THR A 60 -11.61 -8.52 18.98
N GLU A 61 -11.35 -7.54 19.84
CA GLU A 61 -10.41 -6.46 19.59
C GLU A 61 -9.43 -6.32 20.73
N VAL A 62 -8.17 -6.12 20.41
CA VAL A 62 -7.13 -5.80 21.38
C VAL A 62 -6.34 -4.60 20.89
N MET A 63 -6.33 -3.53 21.67
CA MET A 63 -5.51 -2.36 21.43
C MET A 63 -4.31 -2.36 22.37
N VAL A 64 -3.12 -2.24 21.79
CA VAL A 64 -1.88 -2.00 22.53
C VAL A 64 -1.45 -0.56 22.28
N SER A 65 -1.22 0.20 23.33
CA SER A 65 -0.86 1.61 23.20
C SER A 65 0.33 1.99 24.11
N SER A 66 1.10 2.96 23.64
CA SER A 66 2.20 3.58 24.36
C SER A 66 2.28 5.07 24.03
N SER A 67 3.22 5.80 24.63
CA SER A 67 3.46 7.21 24.30
C SER A 67 3.89 7.45 22.85
N ASN A 68 4.41 6.42 22.14
CA ASN A 68 5.00 6.56 20.80
C ASN A 68 4.13 5.98 19.69
N ARG A 69 3.29 5.00 19.98
CA ARG A 69 2.49 4.29 18.99
C ARG A 69 1.35 3.52 19.63
N TRP A 70 0.35 3.21 18.84
CA TRP A 70 -0.67 2.22 19.19
C TRP A 70 -0.90 1.28 18.00
N ALA A 71 -1.41 0.10 18.28
CA ALA A 71 -1.88 -0.86 17.30
C ALA A 71 -3.16 -1.49 17.77
N MET A 72 -4.10 -1.73 16.86
CA MET A 72 -5.34 -2.45 17.12
C MET A 72 -5.38 -3.70 16.25
N MET A 73 -5.69 -4.82 16.87
CA MET A 73 -5.93 -6.09 16.20
C MET A 73 -7.40 -6.43 16.33
N HIS A 74 -8.04 -6.70 15.19
CA HIS A 74 -9.45 -7.12 15.12
C HIS A 74 -9.50 -8.55 14.58
N GLU A 75 -10.10 -9.45 15.33
CA GLU A 75 -10.28 -10.85 14.97
C GLU A 75 -11.61 -11.03 14.26
N LEU A 76 -11.62 -11.38 12.99
CA LEU A 76 -12.84 -11.59 12.21
C LEU A 76 -13.67 -12.78 12.68
N ARG A 77 -13.06 -13.77 13.31
CA ARG A 77 -13.71 -14.97 13.91
C ARG A 77 -14.72 -15.65 13.00
N GLY A 78 -14.35 -15.79 11.70
CA GLY A 78 -15.22 -16.36 10.67
C GLY A 78 -16.17 -15.34 10.03
N GLY A 79 -16.11 -14.07 10.40
CA GLY A 79 -16.75 -12.98 9.68
C GLY A 79 -16.13 -12.76 8.31
N SER A 80 -16.81 -12.00 7.45
CA SER A 80 -16.31 -11.63 6.13
C SER A 80 -15.09 -10.69 6.25
N GLU A 81 -14.18 -10.79 5.28
CA GLU A 81 -13.11 -9.82 5.14
C GLU A 81 -13.70 -8.42 4.91
N PRO A 82 -13.22 -7.38 5.63
CA PRO A 82 -13.69 -6.01 5.44
C PRO A 82 -13.34 -5.51 4.02
N THR A 83 -14.25 -4.75 3.44
CA THR A 83 -14.03 -4.08 2.16
C THR A 83 -12.90 -3.06 2.27
N LEU A 84 -12.34 -2.64 1.11
CA LEU A 84 -11.32 -1.60 1.10
C LEU A 84 -11.83 -0.30 1.75
N ASP A 85 -13.08 0.09 1.51
CA ASP A 85 -13.65 1.32 2.08
C ASP A 85 -13.78 1.24 3.60
N GLU A 86 -14.16 0.10 4.15
CA GLU A 86 -14.18 -0.14 5.59
C GLU A 86 -12.77 -0.09 6.18
N GLN A 87 -11.78 -0.69 5.52
CA GLN A 87 -10.38 -0.60 5.94
C GLN A 87 -9.86 0.85 5.90
N LEU A 88 -10.18 1.61 4.86
CA LEU A 88 -9.80 3.01 4.72
C LEU A 88 -10.40 3.90 5.83
N ALA A 89 -11.58 3.56 6.33
CA ALA A 89 -12.23 4.31 7.40
C ALA A 89 -11.49 4.25 8.75
N HIS A 90 -10.59 3.27 8.93
CA HIS A 90 -9.76 3.15 10.14
C HIS A 90 -8.55 4.11 10.15
N PHE A 91 -8.20 4.72 9.02
CA PHE A 91 -7.05 5.62 8.97
C PHE A 91 -7.38 7.03 9.49
N ALA A 92 -6.44 7.59 10.24
CA ALA A 92 -6.42 9.02 10.48
C ALA A 92 -6.31 9.80 9.15
N PRO A 93 -6.75 11.07 9.09
CA PRO A 93 -6.63 11.87 7.88
C PRO A 93 -5.20 11.89 7.33
N CYS A 94 -5.05 11.49 6.06
CA CYS A 94 -3.78 11.47 5.33
C CYS A 94 -3.99 11.98 3.90
N ASP A 95 -2.90 12.29 3.19
CA ASP A 95 -2.97 12.79 1.82
C ASP A 95 -3.17 11.63 0.83
N VAL A 96 -2.46 10.54 1.04
CA VAL A 96 -2.50 9.36 0.18
C VAL A 96 -2.41 8.06 0.97
N VAL A 97 -3.19 7.07 0.54
CA VAL A 97 -3.04 5.67 0.98
C VAL A 97 -2.49 4.86 -0.19
N ILE A 98 -1.32 4.26 0.02
CA ILE A 98 -0.77 3.25 -0.89
C ILE A 98 -1.40 1.90 -0.53
N VAL A 99 -1.91 1.19 -1.53
CA VAL A 99 -2.53 -0.13 -1.33
C VAL A 99 -1.63 -1.18 -1.99
N GLU A 100 -0.95 -1.99 -1.18
CA GLU A 100 -0.13 -3.10 -1.67
C GLU A 100 -0.98 -4.34 -1.89
N GLY A 101 -0.95 -4.86 -3.11
CA GLY A 101 -1.78 -6.00 -3.52
C GLY A 101 -3.06 -5.54 -4.23
N TRP A 102 -4.21 -6.17 -3.93
CA TRP A 102 -5.52 -5.80 -4.48
C TRP A 102 -5.55 -5.70 -6.01
N LYS A 103 -4.77 -6.53 -6.71
CA LYS A 103 -4.54 -6.43 -8.16
C LYS A 103 -5.82 -6.50 -8.99
N HIS A 104 -6.89 -7.12 -8.48
CA HIS A 104 -8.17 -7.25 -9.18
C HIS A 104 -9.22 -6.21 -8.77
N HIS A 105 -8.90 -5.30 -7.84
CA HIS A 105 -9.83 -4.26 -7.41
C HIS A 105 -9.88 -3.10 -8.41
N ALA A 106 -11.06 -2.54 -8.65
CA ALA A 106 -11.27 -1.44 -9.60
C ALA A 106 -10.80 -0.09 -9.00
N MET A 107 -9.48 0.14 -8.97
CA MET A 107 -8.86 1.38 -8.51
C MET A 107 -7.59 1.67 -9.32
N PRO A 108 -7.18 2.95 -9.45
CA PRO A 108 -5.93 3.29 -10.11
C PRO A 108 -4.76 2.53 -9.52
N LYS A 109 -3.94 1.91 -10.37
CA LYS A 109 -2.80 1.11 -9.91
C LYS A 109 -1.57 1.31 -10.79
N ILE A 110 -0.41 1.23 -10.16
CA ILE A 110 0.87 1.12 -10.84
C ILE A 110 1.25 -0.36 -10.83
N GLU A 111 1.41 -0.93 -12.00
CA GLU A 111 1.89 -2.29 -12.12
C GLU A 111 3.39 -2.37 -11.90
N VAL A 112 3.83 -3.33 -11.09
CA VAL A 112 5.25 -3.66 -10.89
C VAL A 112 5.53 -4.98 -11.56
N HIS A 113 6.36 -4.95 -12.61
CA HIS A 113 6.72 -6.10 -13.42
C HIS A 113 8.23 -6.23 -13.58
N ARG A 114 8.72 -7.46 -13.62
CA ARG A 114 10.13 -7.78 -13.92
C ARG A 114 10.22 -8.58 -15.21
N LYS A 115 11.18 -8.24 -16.05
CA LYS A 115 11.47 -8.93 -17.32
C LYS A 115 11.66 -10.43 -17.15
N LEU A 116 12.29 -10.85 -16.06
CA LEU A 116 12.54 -12.27 -15.76
C LEU A 116 11.33 -13.00 -15.17
N SER A 117 10.19 -12.30 -15.00
CA SER A 117 8.97 -12.93 -14.51
C SER A 117 8.31 -13.74 -15.63
N ASP A 118 7.90 -14.96 -15.32
CA ASP A 118 7.06 -15.81 -16.18
C ASP A 118 5.56 -15.45 -16.10
N LYS A 119 5.23 -14.43 -15.31
CA LYS A 119 3.84 -14.00 -15.08
C LYS A 119 3.39 -13.00 -16.14
N PRO A 120 2.12 -13.07 -16.56
CA PRO A 120 1.59 -12.12 -17.53
C PRO A 120 1.59 -10.69 -16.97
N LEU A 121 1.61 -9.73 -17.88
CA LEU A 121 1.35 -8.33 -17.56
C LEU A 121 -0.14 -8.12 -17.21
N LEU A 122 -0.42 -7.19 -16.31
CA LEU A 122 -1.79 -6.84 -15.93
C LEU A 122 -2.39 -5.80 -16.89
N PHE A 123 -1.58 -4.83 -17.33
CA PHE A 123 -2.06 -3.65 -18.06
C PHE A 123 -2.83 -3.94 -19.35
N PRO A 124 -2.57 -5.03 -20.11
CA PRO A 124 -3.35 -5.28 -21.31
C PRO A 124 -4.83 -5.54 -21.03
N ASP A 125 -5.13 -6.15 -19.88
CA ASP A 125 -6.46 -6.61 -19.50
C ASP A 125 -7.09 -5.79 -18.36
N ASP A 126 -6.37 -4.85 -17.75
CA ASP A 126 -6.85 -4.02 -16.64
C ASP A 126 -6.70 -2.52 -16.95
N VAL A 127 -7.81 -1.90 -17.32
CA VAL A 127 -7.89 -0.46 -17.62
C VAL A 127 -7.55 0.45 -16.45
N ASN A 128 -7.51 -0.10 -15.23
CA ASN A 128 -7.13 0.66 -14.04
C ASN A 128 -5.60 0.76 -13.85
N VAL A 129 -4.80 0.05 -14.65
CA VAL A 129 -3.36 0.26 -14.67
C VAL A 129 -3.07 1.60 -15.34
N VAL A 130 -2.52 2.53 -14.58
CA VAL A 130 -2.27 3.92 -15.01
C VAL A 130 -0.79 4.20 -15.27
N ALA A 131 0.10 3.34 -14.80
CA ALA A 131 1.54 3.39 -15.05
C ALA A 131 2.17 2.02 -14.76
N ILE A 132 3.41 1.82 -15.20
CA ILE A 132 4.16 0.58 -15.01
C ILE A 132 5.55 0.90 -14.46
N ALA A 133 5.99 0.17 -13.43
CA ALA A 133 7.37 0.15 -12.97
C ALA A 133 8.00 -1.19 -13.37
N THR A 134 9.04 -1.16 -14.21
CA THR A 134 9.62 -2.36 -14.83
C THR A 134 11.10 -2.17 -15.15
N ASP A 135 11.81 -3.26 -15.36
CA ASP A 135 13.20 -3.32 -15.83
C ASP A 135 13.33 -3.64 -17.33
N GLU A 136 12.24 -3.50 -18.09
CA GLU A 136 12.23 -3.64 -19.54
C GLU A 136 11.40 -2.53 -20.22
N ASN A 137 11.59 -2.39 -21.52
CA ASN A 137 10.79 -1.44 -22.30
C ASN A 137 9.61 -2.16 -22.94
N LEU A 138 8.40 -1.83 -22.49
CA LEU A 138 7.16 -2.42 -22.95
C LEU A 138 6.50 -1.57 -24.06
N ALA A 139 5.91 -2.22 -25.04
CA ALA A 139 5.19 -1.57 -26.13
C ALA A 139 3.81 -1.08 -25.64
N THR A 140 3.77 0.03 -24.92
CA THR A 140 2.54 0.65 -24.39
C THR A 140 2.64 2.16 -24.39
N LYS A 141 1.48 2.83 -24.34
CA LYS A 141 1.38 4.29 -24.16
C LYS A 141 1.36 4.71 -22.69
N LEU A 142 1.26 3.77 -21.75
CA LEU A 142 1.28 4.06 -20.32
C LEU A 142 2.65 4.63 -19.91
N PRO A 143 2.70 5.57 -18.98
CA PRO A 143 3.94 5.98 -18.35
C PRO A 143 4.71 4.77 -17.80
N GLN A 144 6.00 4.72 -18.11
CA GLN A 144 6.89 3.65 -17.67
C GLN A 144 8.03 4.23 -16.84
N PHE A 145 8.35 3.56 -15.75
CA PHE A 145 9.43 3.91 -14.83
C PHE A 145 10.33 2.71 -14.63
N HIS A 146 11.62 2.95 -14.48
CA HIS A 146 12.52 1.89 -14.02
C HIS A 146 12.19 1.51 -12.56
N LEU A 147 12.38 0.24 -12.20
CA LEU A 147 12.12 -0.24 -10.83
C LEU A 147 12.88 0.51 -9.74
N ASP A 148 14.01 1.14 -10.09
CA ASP A 148 14.79 1.95 -9.17
C ASP A 148 14.44 3.45 -9.20
N ASP A 149 13.57 3.88 -10.11
CA ASP A 149 13.12 5.28 -10.21
C ASP A 149 11.95 5.57 -9.28
N ALA A 150 12.18 5.38 -7.98
CA ALA A 150 11.16 5.66 -6.98
C ALA A 150 10.75 7.14 -6.91
N ALA A 151 11.66 8.04 -7.26
CA ALA A 151 11.39 9.49 -7.29
C ALA A 151 10.42 9.83 -8.44
N GLY A 152 10.64 9.28 -9.64
CA GLY A 152 9.75 9.43 -10.77
C GLY A 152 8.36 8.86 -10.50
N VAL A 153 8.29 7.67 -9.88
CA VAL A 153 7.02 7.05 -9.48
C VAL A 153 6.29 7.90 -8.43
N ALA A 154 7.00 8.41 -7.42
CA ALA A 154 6.40 9.27 -6.40
C ALA A 154 5.86 10.58 -7.02
N GLN A 155 6.61 11.22 -7.91
CA GLN A 155 6.16 12.42 -8.63
C GLN A 155 4.95 12.12 -9.51
N PHE A 156 4.92 10.97 -10.17
CA PHE A 156 3.74 10.52 -10.93
C PHE A 156 2.52 10.38 -10.01
N ILE A 157 2.64 9.75 -8.85
CA ILE A 157 1.55 9.61 -7.87
C ILE A 157 1.01 10.98 -7.47
N VAL A 158 1.89 11.93 -7.12
CA VAL A 158 1.50 13.30 -6.74
C VAL A 158 0.70 13.97 -7.85
N THR A 159 1.20 13.89 -9.09
CA THR A 159 0.57 14.52 -10.25
C THR A 159 -0.75 13.85 -10.62
N TYR A 160 -0.76 12.54 -10.72
CA TYR A 160 -1.92 11.75 -11.13
C TYR A 160 -3.09 11.89 -10.16
N LEU A 161 -2.81 11.84 -8.85
CA LEU A 161 -3.83 12.00 -7.83
C LEU A 161 -4.19 13.47 -7.56
N GLY A 162 -3.47 14.43 -8.13
CA GLY A 162 -3.65 15.85 -7.84
C GLY A 162 -3.44 16.14 -6.34
N LEU A 163 -2.39 15.58 -5.75
CA LEU A 163 -2.07 15.89 -4.36
C LEU A 163 -1.62 17.35 -4.26
N ARG A 164 -2.21 18.07 -3.30
CA ARG A 164 -1.82 19.46 -3.07
C ARG A 164 -0.42 19.52 -2.51
N GLN A 165 0.39 20.48 -2.95
CA GLN A 165 1.63 20.78 -2.25
C GLN A 165 1.29 21.10 -0.80
N PRO A 166 1.88 20.39 0.17
CA PRO A 166 1.61 20.67 1.57
C PRO A 166 2.01 22.12 1.86
N ALA A 167 1.10 22.88 2.48
CA ALA A 167 1.50 24.12 3.12
C ALA A 167 2.67 23.79 4.07
N ILE A 168 3.75 24.57 3.99
CA ILE A 168 4.95 24.40 4.82
C ILE A 168 4.48 24.25 6.28
N ARG A 169 4.42 23.02 6.77
CA ARG A 169 4.11 22.75 8.18
C ARG A 169 5.39 23.09 8.95
N ALA A 170 5.36 24.19 9.71
CA ALA A 170 6.42 24.47 10.66
C ALA A 170 6.57 23.25 11.58
N VAL A 171 7.73 22.61 11.54
CA VAL A 171 8.11 21.55 12.47
C VAL A 171 8.12 22.20 13.86
N LYS A 172 7.18 21.76 14.73
CA LYS A 172 7.20 22.10 16.15
C LYS A 172 8.12 21.16 16.89
#